data_19773c695d3eb8a2b7d56d5306e89fed
#
_entry.id   19773c695d3eb8a2b7d56d5306e89fed
#
_cell.length_a   1.000
_cell.length_b   1.000
_cell.length_c   1.000
_cell.angle_alpha   90.00
_cell.angle_beta   90.00
_cell.angle_gamma   90.00
#
_symmetry.space_group_name_H-M   'P 1'
#
loop_
_entity.id
_entity.type
_entity.pdbx_description
1 polymer ?
#
loop_
_entity_poly.entity_id
_entity_poly.type
_entity_poly.pdbx_seq_one_letter_code
_entity_poly.pdbx_strand_id
1 'polypeptide(L)'
;MDAYDDIMKIAFQAEEAIDAAVVEKFGRRFRDKQVIIREGDIQQKIFWILEGEVYVTRRVGDRYKVLATLGKGEIIGEMSFFDKSVRSATVIAKGDVHVLEFTRENFADIYAASPQWCRRLLVSLS
;
A
#
# COMPACT_ATOMS: atom_id res chain seq x y z
N MET A 1 -23.93 15.13 -7.29
CA MET A 1 -22.91 14.80 -6.30
C MET A 1 -23.28 15.47 -4.99
N ASP A 2 -23.32 14.73 -3.91
CA ASP A 2 -23.76 15.31 -2.64
C ASP A 2 -22.59 15.99 -1.89
N ALA A 3 -22.93 16.70 -0.81
CA ALA A 3 -21.94 17.43 -0.02
C ALA A 3 -20.90 16.50 0.64
N TYR A 4 -21.28 15.27 0.92
CA TYR A 4 -20.36 14.27 1.49
C TYR A 4 -19.23 13.94 0.52
N ASP A 5 -19.57 13.71 -0.75
CA ASP A 5 -18.57 13.39 -1.77
C ASP A 5 -17.61 14.57 -1.98
N ASP A 6 -18.11 15.81 -1.97
CA ASP A 6 -17.29 17.00 -2.12
C ASP A 6 -16.33 17.16 -0.94
N ILE A 7 -16.82 16.93 0.29
CA ILE A 7 -16.00 16.99 1.50
C ILE A 7 -14.92 15.90 1.45
N MET A 8 -15.27 14.70 1.03
CA MET A 8 -14.33 13.58 0.94
C MET A 8 -13.26 13.84 -0.11
N LYS A 9 -13.61 14.45 -1.24
CA LYS A 9 -12.61 14.83 -2.26
C LYS A 9 -11.62 15.85 -1.73
N ILE A 10 -12.10 16.87 -1.02
CA ILE A 10 -11.24 17.90 -0.43
C ILE A 10 -10.32 17.27 0.62
N ALA A 11 -10.87 16.45 1.51
CA ALA A 11 -10.11 15.77 2.53
C ALA A 11 -9.07 14.83 1.91
N PHE A 12 -9.45 14.10 0.86
CA PHE A 12 -8.56 13.19 0.15
C PHE A 12 -7.41 13.95 -0.50
N GLN A 13 -7.68 15.06 -1.17
CA GLN A 13 -6.65 15.88 -1.80
C GLN A 13 -5.69 16.48 -0.77
N ALA A 14 -6.22 16.94 0.37
CA ALA A 14 -5.39 17.46 1.44
C ALA A 14 -4.46 16.40 2.04
N GLU A 15 -4.93 15.16 2.09
CA GLU A 15 -4.15 14.04 2.64
C GLU A 15 -3.20 13.42 1.62
N GLU A 16 -3.47 13.57 0.33
CA GLU A 16 -2.54 13.15 -0.72
C GLU A 16 -1.28 14.01 -0.76
N ALA A 17 -1.33 15.19 -0.15
CA ALA A 17 -0.16 16.05 -0.01
C ALA A 17 0.78 15.49 1.05
N ILE A 18 1.19 14.23 0.89
CA ILE A 18 2.23 13.65 1.73
C ILE A 18 3.54 14.40 1.49
N ASP A 19 4.30 14.61 2.56
CA ASP A 19 5.57 15.31 2.49
C ASP A 19 6.48 14.63 1.46
N ALA A 20 6.98 15.40 0.50
CA ALA A 20 7.87 14.91 -0.55
C ALA A 20 9.13 14.27 0.04
N ALA A 21 9.61 14.75 1.18
CA ALA A 21 10.76 14.17 1.86
C ALA A 21 10.47 12.75 2.38
N VAL A 22 9.24 12.49 2.82
CA VAL A 22 8.81 11.15 3.24
C VAL A 22 8.77 10.21 2.04
N VAL A 23 8.22 10.65 0.93
CA VAL A 23 8.18 9.86 -0.30
C VAL A 23 9.58 9.54 -0.81
N GLU A 24 10.49 10.51 -0.78
CA GLU A 24 11.87 10.32 -1.19
C GLU A 24 12.60 9.31 -0.30
N LYS A 25 12.40 9.39 1.01
CA LYS A 25 13.09 8.53 1.98
C LYS A 25 12.51 7.12 2.05
N PHE A 26 11.19 6.98 2.00
CA PHE A 26 10.51 5.71 2.24
C PHE A 26 9.76 5.19 1.03
N GLY A 27 9.71 5.93 -0.05
CA GLY A 27 9.12 5.50 -1.31
C GLY A 27 9.95 4.42 -1.97
N ARG A 28 9.27 3.54 -2.69
CA ARG A 28 9.90 2.45 -3.40
C ARG A 28 9.24 2.25 -4.75
N ARG A 29 10.07 2.01 -5.78
CA ARG A 29 9.58 1.79 -7.14
C ARG A 29 9.77 0.36 -7.57
N PHE A 30 8.78 -0.15 -8.27
CA PHE A 30 8.82 -1.48 -8.88
C PHE A 30 8.54 -1.35 -10.37
N ARG A 31 9.21 -2.18 -11.15
CA ARG A 31 8.98 -2.27 -12.60
C ARG A 31 7.90 -3.29 -12.89
N ASP A 32 7.36 -3.21 -14.10
CA ASP A 32 6.38 -4.17 -14.59
C ASP A 32 6.81 -5.62 -14.29
N LYS A 33 5.88 -6.40 -13.75
CA LYS A 33 6.03 -7.81 -13.41
C LYS A 33 6.98 -8.11 -12.24
N GLN A 34 7.55 -7.11 -11.58
CA GLN A 34 8.29 -7.37 -10.36
C GLN A 34 7.36 -7.82 -9.24
N VAL A 35 7.85 -8.77 -8.45
CA VAL A 35 7.14 -9.26 -7.27
C VAL A 35 7.37 -8.30 -6.10
N ILE A 36 6.28 -7.78 -5.55
CA ILE A 36 6.31 -6.88 -4.38
C ILE A 36 6.19 -7.68 -3.10
N ILE A 37 5.28 -8.65 -3.08
CA ILE A 37 5.04 -9.54 -1.95
C ILE A 37 4.96 -10.97 -2.50
N ARG A 38 5.59 -11.92 -1.82
CA ARG A 38 5.51 -13.35 -2.16
C ARG A 38 4.58 -14.08 -1.22
N GLU A 39 3.68 -14.88 -1.77
CA GLU A 39 2.87 -15.80 -0.99
C GLU A 39 3.76 -16.72 -0.15
N GLY A 40 3.42 -16.89 1.10
CA GLY A 40 4.16 -17.70 2.05
C GLY A 40 5.25 -16.97 2.81
N ASP A 41 5.67 -15.79 2.38
CA ASP A 41 6.67 -15.00 3.10
C ASP A 41 6.08 -14.45 4.41
N ILE A 42 6.95 -14.27 5.39
CA ILE A 42 6.63 -13.61 6.65
C ILE A 42 7.33 -12.26 6.64
N GLN A 43 6.56 -11.18 6.41
CA GLN A 43 7.07 -9.83 6.41
C GLN A 43 6.09 -8.91 7.13
N GLN A 44 6.62 -8.04 7.97
CA GLN A 44 5.80 -7.05 8.68
C GLN A 44 5.92 -5.68 8.00
N LYS A 45 5.49 -5.64 6.74
CA LYS A 45 5.48 -4.42 5.92
C LYS A 45 4.10 -4.21 5.35
N ILE A 46 3.69 -2.94 5.27
CA ILE A 46 2.55 -2.52 4.47
C ILE A 46 3.02 -1.60 3.37
N PHE A 47 2.32 -1.64 2.25
CA PHE A 47 2.61 -0.77 1.12
C PHE A 47 1.36 0.04 0.79
N TRP A 48 1.53 1.35 0.68
CA TRP A 48 0.51 2.25 0.18
C TRP A 48 0.84 2.57 -1.27
N ILE A 49 -0.09 2.33 -2.19
CA ILE A 49 0.14 2.59 -3.62
C ILE A 49 -0.02 4.09 -3.87
N LEU A 50 1.09 4.73 -4.24
CA LEU A 50 1.12 6.15 -4.61
C LEU A 50 0.74 6.34 -6.07
N GLU A 51 1.26 5.47 -6.96
CA GLU A 51 0.99 5.49 -8.40
C GLU A 51 1.10 4.08 -8.96
N GLY A 52 0.31 3.81 -10.00
CA GLY A 52 0.34 2.54 -10.70
C GLY A 52 -0.67 1.53 -10.15
N GLU A 53 -0.54 0.31 -10.62
CA GLU A 53 -1.45 -0.78 -10.29
C GLU A 53 -0.67 -2.05 -9.99
N VAL A 54 -1.29 -2.94 -9.20
CA VAL A 54 -0.72 -4.25 -8.88
C VAL A 54 -1.77 -5.33 -9.08
N TYR A 55 -1.31 -6.53 -9.43
CA TYR A 55 -2.13 -7.74 -9.39
C TYR A 55 -1.92 -8.45 -8.06
N VAL A 56 -3.03 -8.79 -7.40
CA VAL A 56 -3.02 -9.70 -6.26
C VAL A 56 -3.33 -11.09 -6.80
N THR A 57 -2.41 -12.02 -6.63
CA THR A 57 -2.50 -13.34 -7.23
C THR A 57 -2.34 -14.43 -6.18
N ARG A 58 -2.91 -15.60 -6.47
CA ARG A 58 -2.70 -16.80 -5.66
C ARG A 58 -2.32 -17.97 -6.56
N ARG A 59 -1.37 -18.77 -6.09
CA ARG A 59 -0.98 -19.97 -6.80
C ARG A 59 -2.05 -21.06 -6.67
N VAL A 60 -2.43 -21.62 -7.81
CA VAL A 60 -3.36 -22.75 -7.88
C VAL A 60 -2.70 -23.81 -8.76
N GLY A 61 -2.12 -24.82 -8.11
CA GLY A 61 -1.30 -25.83 -8.80
C GLY A 61 -0.04 -25.20 -9.38
N ASP A 62 0.15 -25.28 -10.69
CA ASP A 62 1.28 -24.70 -11.41
C ASP A 62 0.94 -23.35 -12.07
N ARG A 63 -0.22 -22.78 -11.77
CA ARG A 63 -0.71 -21.52 -12.35
C ARG A 63 -0.95 -20.49 -11.27
N TYR A 64 -0.99 -19.22 -11.69
CA TYR A 64 -1.38 -18.10 -10.83
C TYR A 64 -2.74 -17.57 -11.27
N LYS A 65 -3.62 -17.39 -10.29
CA LYS A 65 -4.93 -16.80 -10.50
C LYS A 65 -4.92 -15.37 -10.00
N VAL A 66 -5.34 -14.42 -10.83
CA VAL A 66 -5.51 -13.03 -10.41
C VAL A 66 -6.79 -12.92 -9.59
N LEU A 67 -6.65 -12.50 -8.33
CA LEU A 67 -7.76 -12.32 -7.41
C LEU A 67 -8.31 -10.90 -7.48
N ALA A 68 -7.43 -9.92 -7.67
CA ALA A 68 -7.80 -8.51 -7.69
C ALA A 68 -6.72 -7.68 -8.38
N THR A 69 -7.12 -6.50 -8.83
CA THR A 69 -6.20 -5.45 -9.26
C THR A 69 -6.41 -4.26 -8.33
N LEU A 70 -5.32 -3.78 -7.72
CA LEU A 70 -5.36 -2.65 -6.80
C LEU A 70 -4.57 -1.49 -7.39
N GLY A 71 -4.96 -0.28 -7.04
CA GLY A 71 -4.35 0.92 -7.59
C GLY A 71 -4.12 2.02 -6.56
N LYS A 72 -3.92 3.22 -7.06
CA LYS A 72 -3.61 4.40 -6.26
C LYS A 72 -4.53 4.55 -5.05
N GLY A 73 -3.94 4.79 -3.87
CA GLY A 73 -4.65 4.98 -2.61
C GLY A 73 -4.98 3.70 -1.87
N GLU A 74 -4.72 2.54 -2.46
CA GLU A 74 -5.00 1.27 -1.82
C GLU A 74 -3.78 0.73 -1.08
N ILE A 75 -4.03 -0.11 -0.09
CA ILE A 75 -3.04 -0.65 0.83
C ILE A 75 -2.92 -2.15 0.61
N ILE A 76 -1.69 -2.64 0.62
CA ILE A 76 -1.43 -4.07 0.52
C ILE A 76 -0.57 -4.55 1.68
N GLY A 77 -0.84 -5.76 2.16
CA GLY A 77 -0.05 -6.44 3.17
C GLY A 77 -0.38 -6.10 4.62
N GLU A 78 -1.52 -5.44 4.88
CA GLU A 78 -1.89 -4.96 6.23
C GLU A 78 -2.05 -6.08 7.25
N MET A 79 -2.58 -7.23 6.87
CA MET A 79 -2.79 -8.33 7.80
C MET A 79 -1.49 -8.81 8.44
N SER A 80 -0.47 -9.03 7.63
CA SER A 80 0.84 -9.49 8.12
C SER A 80 1.56 -8.46 8.96
N PHE A 81 1.26 -7.17 8.76
CA PHE A 81 1.87 -6.10 9.53
C PHE A 81 1.50 -6.20 11.01
N PHE A 82 0.25 -6.57 11.29
CA PHE A 82 -0.26 -6.58 12.67
C PHE A 82 -0.09 -7.94 13.36
N ASP A 83 -0.30 -9.03 12.68
CA ASP A 83 -0.40 -10.35 13.31
C ASP A 83 0.73 -11.34 12.97
N LYS A 84 1.72 -10.89 12.20
CA LYS A 84 2.87 -11.72 11.75
C LYS A 84 2.45 -12.96 10.95
N SER A 85 1.26 -12.97 10.39
CA SER A 85 0.83 -14.08 9.56
C SER A 85 1.64 -14.15 8.26
N VAL A 86 1.71 -15.33 7.66
CA VAL A 86 2.32 -15.48 6.34
C VAL A 86 1.49 -14.74 5.30
N ARG A 87 2.14 -14.27 4.25
CA ARG A 87 1.45 -13.62 3.13
C ARG A 87 0.55 -14.63 2.42
N SER A 88 -0.72 -14.28 2.27
CA SER A 88 -1.73 -15.16 1.66
C SER A 88 -1.77 -15.07 0.14
N ALA A 89 -1.05 -14.13 -0.45
CA ALA A 89 -1.06 -13.89 -1.89
C ALA A 89 0.28 -13.35 -2.37
N THR A 90 0.54 -13.52 -3.66
CA THR A 90 1.67 -12.88 -4.34
C THR A 90 1.16 -11.62 -5.03
N VAL A 91 1.83 -10.49 -4.76
CA VAL A 91 1.48 -9.20 -5.36
C VAL A 91 2.55 -8.84 -6.38
N ILE A 92 2.12 -8.57 -7.60
CA ILE A 92 2.99 -8.33 -8.76
C ILE A 92 2.66 -6.96 -9.37
N ALA A 93 3.68 -6.19 -9.70
CA ALA A 93 3.50 -4.90 -10.35
C ALA A 93 2.88 -5.07 -11.75
N LYS A 94 1.87 -4.27 -12.03
CA LYS A 94 1.26 -4.13 -13.35
C LYS A 94 1.73 -2.79 -13.94
N GLY A 95 2.73 -2.84 -14.80
CA GLY A 95 3.43 -1.62 -15.20
C GLY A 95 4.33 -1.10 -14.09
N ASP A 96 4.78 0.13 -14.21
CA ASP A 96 5.59 0.76 -13.18
C ASP A 96 4.72 1.18 -11.99
N VAL A 97 5.19 0.89 -10.79
CA VAL A 97 4.46 1.15 -9.54
C VAL A 97 5.35 1.90 -8.57
N HIS A 98 4.78 2.90 -7.95
CA HIS A 98 5.42 3.66 -6.87
C HIS A 98 4.60 3.47 -5.60
N VAL A 99 5.25 2.99 -4.54
CA VAL A 99 4.60 2.69 -3.25
C VAL A 99 5.33 3.39 -2.12
N LEU A 100 4.64 3.61 -1.02
CA LEU A 100 5.25 3.98 0.24
C LEU A 100 5.33 2.74 1.11
N GLU A 101 6.54 2.38 1.55
CA GLU A 101 6.79 1.19 2.35
C GLU A 101 6.80 1.53 3.82
N PHE A 102 5.90 0.91 4.58
CA PHE A 102 5.84 1.04 6.03
C PHE A 102 6.41 -0.21 6.69
N THR A 103 7.34 0.00 7.60
CA THR A 103 7.82 -1.03 8.50
C THR A 103 7.52 -0.57 9.93
N ARG A 104 7.68 -1.45 10.91
CA ARG A 104 7.56 -1.05 12.31
C ARG A 104 8.61 -0.02 12.69
N GLU A 105 9.80 -0.14 12.12
CA GLU A 105 10.91 0.75 12.40
C GLU A 105 10.70 2.17 11.87
N ASN A 106 10.13 2.30 10.67
CA ASN A 106 9.97 3.61 10.04
C ASN A 106 8.61 4.27 10.30
N PHE A 107 7.66 3.56 10.89
CA PHE A 107 6.29 4.08 11.08
C PHE A 107 6.27 5.33 11.95
N ALA A 108 7.05 5.35 13.03
CA ALA A 108 7.12 6.50 13.92
C ALA A 108 7.63 7.76 13.19
N ASP A 109 8.64 7.60 12.35
CA ASP A 109 9.21 8.70 11.56
C ASP A 109 8.20 9.24 10.54
N ILE A 110 7.50 8.35 9.87
CA ILE A 110 6.47 8.73 8.90
C ILE A 110 5.30 9.42 9.61
N TYR A 111 4.88 8.91 10.76
CA TYR A 111 3.83 9.52 11.57
C TYR A 111 4.21 10.93 12.00
N ALA A 112 5.44 11.12 12.47
CA ALA A 112 5.92 12.43 12.90
C ALA A 112 5.93 13.44 11.74
N ALA A 113 6.28 13.01 10.54
CA ALA A 113 6.35 13.87 9.36
C ALA A 113 4.96 14.12 8.72
N SER A 114 4.07 13.14 8.78
CA SER A 114 2.76 13.21 8.10
C SER A 114 1.66 12.59 8.97
N PRO A 115 1.33 13.20 10.13
CA PRO A 115 0.42 12.57 11.09
C PRO A 115 -1.01 12.42 10.58
N GLN A 116 -1.51 13.38 9.81
CA GLN A 116 -2.87 13.30 9.28
C GLN A 116 -3.01 12.17 8.26
N TRP A 117 -2.01 12.02 7.43
CA TRP A 117 -1.98 10.95 6.44
C TRP A 117 -1.94 9.57 7.12
N CYS A 118 -1.11 9.42 8.16
CA CYS A 118 -1.04 8.18 8.93
C CYS A 118 -2.35 7.87 9.68
N ARG A 119 -3.03 8.88 10.20
CA ARG A 119 -4.35 8.68 10.82
C ARG A 119 -5.34 8.10 9.84
N ARG A 120 -5.33 8.60 8.61
CA ARG A 120 -6.21 8.07 7.57
C ARG A 120 -5.88 6.62 7.25
N LEU A 121 -4.59 6.28 7.16
CA LEU A 121 -4.14 4.92 6.97
C LEU A 121 -4.71 4.01 8.06
N LEU A 122 -4.58 4.40 9.32
CA LEU A 122 -5.09 3.63 10.45
C LEU A 122 -6.61 3.48 10.42
N VAL A 123 -7.34 4.52 10.04
CA VAL A 123 -8.80 4.46 9.91
C VAL A 123 -9.20 3.49 8.81
N SER A 124 -8.50 3.49 7.67
CA SER A 124 -8.82 2.57 6.58
C SER A 124 -8.50 1.12 6.90
N LEU A 125 -7.63 0.86 7.89
CA LEU A 125 -7.30 -0.49 8.36
C LEU A 125 -8.27 -1.01 9.43
N SER A 126 -9.07 -0.14 10.00
CA SER A 126 -10.05 -0.52 11.00
C SER A 126 -11.37 -0.94 10.34
#